data_46b56cab861e950f9af231012560d6f3
#
_entry.id   46b56cab861e950f9af231012560d6f3
#
_cell.length_a   1.000
_cell.length_b   1.000
_cell.length_c   1.000
_cell.angle_alpha   90.00
_cell.angle_beta   90.00
_cell.angle_gamma   90.00
#
_symmetry.space_group_name_H-M   'P 1'
#
loop_
_entity.id
_entity.type
_entity.pdbx_description
1 polymer ?
#
loop_
_entity_poly.entity_id
_entity_poly.type
_entity_poly.pdbx_seq_one_letter_code
_entity_poly.pdbx_strand_id
1 'polypeptide(L)'
;MSGRLRVPTEQEFRAAVVEDVRPWGKFRSYPRASAAAIKIITVNPGASLSLQYHHGRSEFWVVLDEGLEMTIGDRTWRPAEGEEIFIPREAPHRLRCVGPARGRVMEIWLGDSDEADIVRLQDDYGRGGGKR
;
A
#
# COMPACT_ATOMS: atom_id res chain seq x y z
N MET A 1 14.12 24.14 -5.94
CA MET A 1 13.28 23.12 -6.41
C MET A 1 13.26 22.00 -5.41
N SER A 2 12.16 21.50 -5.20
CA SER A 2 12.01 20.47 -4.20
C SER A 2 12.56 19.17 -4.70
N GLY A 3 13.15 18.37 -3.91
CA GLY A 3 13.57 17.04 -4.30
C GLY A 3 12.43 16.04 -4.32
N ARG A 4 11.19 16.53 -4.28
CA ARG A 4 10.04 15.65 -4.17
C ARG A 4 9.77 14.93 -5.48
N LEU A 5 9.51 13.64 -5.39
CA LEU A 5 9.15 12.85 -6.55
C LEU A 5 7.72 13.17 -7.00
N ARG A 6 7.49 13.04 -8.30
CA ARG A 6 6.16 13.22 -8.85
C ARG A 6 5.28 12.05 -8.43
N VAL A 7 4.04 12.33 -8.08
CA VAL A 7 3.07 11.31 -7.74
C VAL A 7 2.33 10.89 -9.01
N PRO A 8 2.48 9.65 -9.48
CA PRO A 8 1.80 9.21 -10.68
C PRO A 8 0.32 8.95 -10.41
N THR A 9 -0.48 9.03 -11.47
CA THR A 9 -1.86 8.53 -11.40
C THR A 9 -1.84 7.01 -11.43
N GLU A 10 -2.97 6.41 -11.05
CA GLU A 10 -3.10 4.96 -11.12
C GLU A 10 -2.88 4.46 -12.55
N GLN A 11 -3.48 5.15 -13.53
CA GLN A 11 -3.35 4.75 -14.92
C GLN A 11 -1.90 4.81 -15.38
N GLU A 12 -1.20 5.89 -15.04
CA GLU A 12 0.21 6.03 -15.39
C GLU A 12 1.06 4.91 -14.79
N PHE A 13 0.83 4.63 -13.51
CA PHE A 13 1.60 3.61 -12.84
C PHE A 13 1.35 2.24 -13.45
N ARG A 14 0.09 1.85 -13.60
CA ARG A 14 -0.24 0.53 -14.13
C ARG A 14 0.22 0.35 -15.57
N ALA A 15 0.19 1.42 -16.37
CA ALA A 15 0.64 1.35 -17.77
C ALA A 15 2.15 1.12 -17.87
N ALA A 16 2.91 1.46 -16.83
CA ALA A 16 4.37 1.30 -16.83
C ALA A 16 4.83 -0.04 -16.25
N VAL A 17 3.90 -0.85 -15.75
CA VAL A 17 4.24 -2.19 -15.26
C VAL A 17 4.52 -3.09 -16.46
N VAL A 18 5.61 -3.86 -16.41
CA VAL A 18 6.05 -4.71 -17.50
C VAL A 18 6.14 -6.15 -17.03
N GLU A 19 5.58 -7.07 -17.82
CA GLU A 19 5.69 -8.49 -17.53
C GLU A 19 6.49 -9.15 -18.63
N ASP A 20 7.55 -9.86 -18.25
CA ASP A 20 8.44 -10.56 -19.18
C ASP A 20 8.29 -12.06 -19.02
N VAL A 21 7.89 -12.75 -20.11
CA VAL A 21 7.75 -14.20 -20.11
C VAL A 21 9.07 -14.81 -20.57
N ARG A 22 9.54 -15.80 -19.84
CA ARG A 22 10.80 -16.49 -20.10
C ARG A 22 10.56 -17.99 -20.14
N PRO A 23 11.50 -18.79 -20.66
CA PRO A 23 11.28 -20.26 -20.73
C PRO A 23 11.02 -20.91 -19.37
N TRP A 24 11.56 -20.33 -18.28
CA TRP A 24 11.40 -20.89 -16.93
C TRP A 24 10.20 -20.28 -16.18
N GLY A 25 9.49 -19.31 -16.77
CA GLY A 25 8.38 -18.65 -16.10
C GLY A 25 8.31 -17.20 -16.53
N LYS A 26 8.19 -16.30 -15.56
CA LYS A 26 8.07 -14.88 -15.89
C LYS A 26 8.50 -14.04 -14.69
N PHE A 27 8.74 -12.76 -14.95
CA PHE A 27 8.87 -11.78 -13.88
C PHE A 27 8.07 -10.53 -14.25
N ARG A 28 7.70 -9.80 -13.23
CA ARG A 28 6.89 -8.59 -13.37
C ARG A 28 7.62 -7.44 -12.72
N SER A 29 7.82 -6.36 -13.47
CA SER A 29 8.59 -5.20 -13.02
C SER A 29 7.67 -4.01 -12.82
N TYR A 30 7.89 -3.30 -11.74
CA TYR A 30 7.13 -2.09 -11.43
C TYR A 30 8.00 -0.87 -11.66
N PRO A 31 7.40 0.25 -12.12
CA PRO A 31 8.21 1.44 -12.42
C PRO A 31 8.85 1.98 -11.15
N ARG A 32 10.13 2.30 -11.24
CA ARG A 32 10.89 2.79 -10.09
C ARG A 32 11.03 4.31 -10.05
N ALA A 33 10.65 4.99 -11.15
CA ALA A 33 10.92 6.43 -11.26
C ALA A 33 10.28 7.25 -10.16
N SER A 34 9.10 6.83 -9.67
CA SER A 34 8.40 7.54 -8.60
C SER A 34 8.49 6.83 -7.25
N ALA A 35 9.23 5.73 -7.18
CA ALA A 35 9.27 4.93 -5.95
C ALA A 35 10.17 5.60 -4.92
N ALA A 36 9.58 6.00 -3.80
CA ALA A 36 10.29 6.66 -2.71
C ALA A 36 10.67 5.69 -1.60
N ALA A 37 9.94 4.57 -1.48
CA ALA A 37 10.25 3.53 -0.50
C ALA A 37 9.58 2.23 -0.95
N ILE A 38 10.18 1.11 -0.59
CA ILE A 38 9.62 -0.22 -0.84
C ILE A 38 9.78 -1.01 0.45
N LYS A 39 8.68 -1.60 0.93
CA LYS A 39 8.74 -2.36 2.17
C LYS A 39 7.72 -3.49 2.15
N ILE A 40 7.92 -4.46 3.03
CA ILE A 40 6.94 -5.51 3.27
C ILE A 40 6.34 -5.26 4.63
N ILE A 41 5.01 -5.17 4.67
CA ILE A 41 4.27 -5.04 5.92
C ILE A 41 3.75 -6.43 6.27
N THR A 42 3.99 -6.86 7.50
CA THR A 42 3.48 -8.13 8.03
C THR A 42 2.48 -7.81 9.12
N VAL A 43 1.25 -8.33 8.99
CA VAL A 43 0.20 -8.10 9.98
C VAL A 43 -0.09 -9.41 10.68
N ASN A 44 -0.01 -9.41 12.02
CA ASN A 44 -0.26 -10.60 12.81
C ASN A 44 -1.75 -10.94 12.82
N PRO A 45 -2.11 -12.22 13.01
CA PRO A 45 -3.51 -12.60 13.07
C PRO A 45 -4.28 -11.78 14.09
N GLY A 46 -5.42 -11.24 13.69
CA GLY A 46 -6.26 -10.42 14.54
C GLY A 46 -5.83 -8.98 14.68
N ALA A 47 -4.66 -8.61 14.15
CA ALA A 47 -4.18 -7.24 14.24
C ALA A 47 -4.66 -6.39 13.06
N SER A 48 -4.64 -5.08 13.26
CA SER A 48 -5.09 -4.11 12.28
C SER A 48 -4.19 -2.88 12.33
N LEU A 49 -3.82 -2.36 11.16
CA LEU A 49 -3.17 -1.06 11.09
C LEU A 49 -4.20 0.03 11.39
N SER A 50 -3.73 1.26 11.61
CA SER A 50 -4.62 2.39 11.76
C SER A 50 -5.38 2.65 10.47
N LEU A 51 -6.56 3.25 10.56
CA LEU A 51 -7.22 3.85 9.42
C LEU A 51 -6.54 5.19 9.19
N GLN A 52 -5.92 5.37 8.05
CA GLN A 52 -5.00 6.49 7.84
C GLN A 52 -4.99 6.94 6.40
N TYR A 53 -4.47 8.16 6.16
CA TYR A 53 -4.20 8.62 4.80
C TYR A 53 -2.95 9.48 4.79
N HIS A 54 -2.47 9.78 3.59
CA HIS A 54 -1.25 10.57 3.38
C HIS A 54 -1.50 11.66 2.36
N HIS A 55 -0.85 12.82 2.54
CA HIS A 55 -1.05 13.96 1.66
C HIS A 55 -0.13 13.95 0.45
N GLY A 56 1.11 13.54 0.64
CA GLY A 56 2.17 13.70 -0.36
C GLY A 56 2.49 12.48 -1.18
N ARG A 57 1.74 11.38 -1.00
CA ARG A 57 2.06 10.16 -1.75
C ARG A 57 0.83 9.32 -2.01
N SER A 58 0.88 8.61 -3.13
CA SER A 58 0.03 7.45 -3.38
C SER A 58 0.83 6.19 -3.02
N GLU A 59 0.17 5.04 -2.99
CA GLU A 59 0.86 3.79 -2.69
C GLU A 59 0.37 2.71 -3.62
N PHE A 60 1.26 1.77 -3.94
CA PHE A 60 0.91 0.59 -4.72
C PHE A 60 1.28 -0.63 -3.89
N TRP A 61 0.32 -1.51 -3.66
CA TRP A 61 0.50 -2.67 -2.80
C TRP A 61 0.32 -3.95 -3.59
N VAL A 62 1.14 -4.94 -3.31
CA VAL A 62 1.00 -6.28 -3.87
C VAL A 62 0.73 -7.23 -2.71
N VAL A 63 -0.40 -7.93 -2.77
CA VAL A 63 -0.80 -8.85 -1.71
C VAL A 63 0.02 -10.13 -1.83
N LEU A 64 0.71 -10.49 -0.76
CA LEU A 64 1.60 -11.65 -0.77
C LEU A 64 0.96 -12.89 -0.17
N ASP A 65 -0.03 -12.73 0.72
CA ASP A 65 -0.67 -13.85 1.41
C ASP A 65 -2.18 -13.67 1.44
N GLU A 66 -2.90 -14.78 1.57
CA GLU A 66 -4.34 -14.77 1.83
C GLU A 66 -4.60 -14.33 3.28
N GLY A 67 -5.85 -14.06 3.60
CA GLY A 67 -6.26 -13.78 4.99
C GLY A 67 -6.24 -12.33 5.39
N LEU A 68 -6.05 -11.45 4.43
CA LEU A 68 -6.06 -10.01 4.69
C LEU A 68 -7.42 -9.41 4.34
N GLU A 69 -7.73 -8.30 4.99
CA GLU A 69 -8.91 -7.49 4.66
C GLU A 69 -8.45 -6.06 4.45
N MET A 70 -8.79 -5.49 3.30
CA MET A 70 -8.38 -4.15 2.91
C MET A 70 -9.57 -3.22 2.90
N THR A 71 -9.37 -2.02 3.43
CA THR A 71 -10.35 -0.95 3.35
C THR A 71 -9.72 0.24 2.63
N ILE A 72 -10.40 0.75 1.60
CA ILE A 72 -10.03 2.01 0.96
C ILE A 72 -11.33 2.79 0.79
N GLY A 73 -11.41 3.96 1.45
CA GLY A 73 -12.63 4.74 1.42
C GLY A 73 -13.81 3.93 1.95
N ASP A 74 -14.84 3.80 1.12
CA ASP A 74 -16.04 3.07 1.50
C ASP A 74 -15.98 1.58 1.16
N ARG A 75 -14.91 1.14 0.52
CA ARG A 75 -14.80 -0.24 0.06
C ARG A 75 -14.01 -1.07 1.06
N THR A 76 -14.53 -2.23 1.43
CA THR A 76 -13.82 -3.21 2.24
C THR A 76 -13.96 -4.57 1.55
N TRP A 77 -12.83 -5.27 1.38
CA TRP A 77 -12.85 -6.58 0.73
C TRP A 77 -11.65 -7.39 1.17
N ARG A 78 -11.67 -8.67 0.85
CA ARG A 78 -10.55 -9.58 1.14
C ARG A 78 -9.79 -9.81 -0.15
N PRO A 79 -8.65 -9.17 -0.34
CA PRO A 79 -7.91 -9.32 -1.58
C PRO A 79 -7.31 -10.71 -1.70
N ALA A 80 -7.17 -11.16 -2.95
CA ALA A 80 -6.53 -12.44 -3.24
C ALA A 80 -5.03 -12.29 -3.21
N GLU A 81 -4.34 -13.40 -2.97
CA GLU A 81 -2.88 -13.44 -3.10
C GLU A 81 -2.50 -13.02 -4.51
N GLY A 82 -1.55 -12.12 -4.64
CA GLY A 82 -1.11 -11.58 -5.92
C GLY A 82 -1.91 -10.37 -6.40
N GLU A 83 -2.97 -10.00 -5.71
CA GLU A 83 -3.76 -8.85 -6.12
C GLU A 83 -2.95 -7.57 -5.96
N GLU A 84 -3.09 -6.65 -6.92
CA GLU A 84 -2.39 -5.37 -6.93
C GLU A 84 -3.39 -4.26 -6.64
N ILE A 85 -3.06 -3.41 -5.67
CA ILE A 85 -3.97 -2.40 -5.16
C ILE A 85 -3.31 -1.04 -5.25
N PHE A 86 -4.00 -0.07 -5.85
CA PHE A 86 -3.53 1.31 -5.89
C PHE A 86 -4.29 2.12 -4.83
N ILE A 87 -3.56 2.85 -3.99
CA ILE A 87 -4.14 3.71 -2.97
C ILE A 87 -3.84 5.15 -3.34
N PRO A 88 -4.85 5.93 -3.80
CA PRO A 88 -4.63 7.32 -4.16
C PRO A 88 -4.23 8.17 -2.96
N ARG A 89 -3.57 9.31 -3.23
CA ARG A 89 -3.30 10.27 -2.18
C ARG A 89 -4.59 10.63 -1.47
N GLU A 90 -4.49 10.78 -0.15
CA GLU A 90 -5.58 11.25 0.71
C GLU A 90 -6.76 10.29 0.81
N ALA A 91 -6.67 9.10 0.23
CA ALA A 91 -7.71 8.08 0.41
C ALA A 91 -7.48 7.36 1.75
N PRO A 92 -8.45 7.40 2.67
CA PRO A 92 -8.34 6.66 3.92
C PRO A 92 -8.24 5.16 3.63
N HIS A 93 -7.32 4.48 4.30
CA HIS A 93 -7.14 3.05 4.06
C HIS A 93 -6.66 2.35 5.32
N ARG A 94 -6.89 1.04 5.37
CA ARG A 94 -6.49 0.21 6.50
C ARG A 94 -6.34 -1.23 6.05
N LEU A 95 -5.36 -1.92 6.64
CA LEU A 95 -5.14 -3.34 6.41
C LEU A 95 -5.32 -4.08 7.72
N ARG A 96 -6.05 -5.20 7.68
CA ARG A 96 -6.27 -6.08 8.84
C ARG A 96 -5.93 -7.50 8.45
N CYS A 97 -5.52 -8.31 9.42
CA CYS A 97 -5.35 -9.73 9.21
C CYS A 97 -6.52 -10.45 9.87
N VAL A 98 -7.37 -11.07 9.05
CA VAL A 98 -8.57 -11.79 9.52
C VAL A 98 -8.42 -13.29 9.40
N GLY A 99 -7.31 -13.76 8.83
CA GLY A 99 -7.04 -15.18 8.72
C GLY A 99 -6.27 -15.72 9.93
N PRO A 100 -6.04 -17.05 9.95
CA PRO A 100 -5.38 -17.69 11.09
C PRO A 100 -3.87 -17.54 11.10
N ALA A 101 -3.26 -17.12 9.98
CA ALA A 101 -1.84 -16.91 9.88
C ALA A 101 -1.56 -15.45 9.55
N ARG A 102 -0.33 -15.00 9.82
CA ARG A 102 0.07 -13.65 9.47
C ARG A 102 -0.10 -13.39 7.98
N GLY A 103 -0.43 -12.16 7.62
CA GLY A 103 -0.56 -11.76 6.23
C GLY A 103 0.40 -10.66 5.87
N ARG A 104 0.88 -10.65 4.62
CA ARG A 104 1.89 -9.69 4.18
C ARG A 104 1.47 -9.02 2.88
N VAL A 105 1.89 -7.76 2.75
CA VAL A 105 1.80 -7.02 1.50
C VAL A 105 3.15 -6.39 1.22
N MET A 106 3.50 -6.23 -0.06
CA MET A 106 4.61 -5.39 -0.47
C MET A 106 4.04 -4.02 -0.78
N GLU A 107 4.60 -2.99 -0.19
CA GLU A 107 4.11 -1.63 -0.32
C GLU A 107 5.15 -0.77 -1.01
N ILE A 108 4.73 -0.04 -2.03
CA ILE A 108 5.60 0.90 -2.75
C ILE A 108 5.02 2.29 -2.54
N TRP A 109 5.83 3.20 -1.99
CA TRP A 109 5.44 4.60 -1.82
C TRP A 109 5.76 5.35 -3.10
N LEU A 110 4.79 6.12 -3.61
CA LEU A 110 4.90 6.85 -4.85
C LEU A 110 4.78 8.34 -4.56
N GLY A 111 5.91 9.04 -4.54
CA GLY A 111 5.96 10.45 -4.25
C GLY A 111 6.86 10.75 -3.06
N ASP A 112 6.27 11.30 -2.00
CA ASP A 112 7.02 11.72 -0.83
C ASP A 112 7.33 10.55 0.10
N SER A 113 8.53 10.50 0.64
CA SER A 113 8.94 9.45 1.56
C SER A 113 8.92 9.90 3.03
N ASP A 114 8.26 11.02 3.34
CA ASP A 114 8.20 11.53 4.70
C ASP A 114 7.30 10.64 5.56
N GLU A 115 7.87 9.96 6.53
CA GLU A 115 7.12 9.09 7.43
C GLU A 115 6.15 9.86 8.32
N ALA A 116 6.39 11.15 8.52
CA ALA A 116 5.51 11.98 9.33
C ALA A 116 4.26 12.39 8.56
N ASP A 117 4.21 12.14 7.25
CA ASP A 117 3.05 12.44 6.42
C ASP A 117 1.99 11.35 6.60
N ILE A 118 1.34 11.36 7.75
CA ILE A 118 0.32 10.39 8.06
C ILE A 118 -0.75 11.04 8.94
N VAL A 119 -2.02 10.85 8.57
CA VAL A 119 -3.15 11.26 9.40
C VAL A 119 -3.87 9.99 9.81
N ARG A 120 -3.89 9.70 11.11
CA ARG A 120 -4.55 8.50 11.63
C ARG A 120 -5.95 8.85 12.10
N LEU A 121 -6.94 8.20 11.49
CA LEU A 121 -8.35 8.42 11.81
C LEU A 121 -8.84 7.47 12.89
N GLN A 122 -8.32 6.23 12.91
CA GLN A 122 -8.59 5.23 13.93
C GLN A 122 -7.31 4.44 14.14
N ASP A 123 -6.95 4.19 15.40
CA ASP A 123 -5.69 3.54 15.71
C ASP A 123 -5.82 2.74 16.99
N ASP A 124 -5.67 1.41 16.89
CA ASP A 124 -5.75 0.49 18.01
C ASP A 124 -4.60 0.67 19.00
N TYR A 125 -3.58 1.44 18.65
CA TYR A 125 -2.36 1.58 19.43
C TYR A 125 -2.24 2.95 20.09
N GLY A 126 -3.33 3.73 20.15
CA GLY A 126 -3.38 4.97 20.88
C GLY A 126 -2.73 6.17 20.20
N ARG A 127 -2.38 6.09 18.92
CA ARG A 127 -1.75 7.20 18.20
C ARG A 127 -2.73 7.99 17.35
N GLY A 128 -4.01 7.63 17.43
CA GLY A 128 -5.00 8.06 16.47
C GLY A 128 -5.31 9.51 16.49
N GLY A 129 -6.36 9.85 15.72
CA GLY A 129 -6.90 11.17 15.71
C GLY A 129 -6.15 12.15 14.83
N GLY A 130 -5.14 11.74 14.15
CA GLY A 130 -4.40 12.66 13.30
C GLY A 130 -3.86 13.82 14.05
N LYS A 131 -3.92 13.77 15.37
CA LYS A 131 -3.40 14.78 16.15
C LYS A 131 -2.61 14.11 17.15
N ARG A 132 -1.83 14.42 17.50
CA ARG A 132 -0.93 13.90 18.38
C ARG A 132 0.32 14.49 18.09
#